data_a1df820f228ace3856d060f04ce4fe0b
#
_entry.id   a1df820f228ace3856d060f04ce4fe0b
#
_cell.length_a   1.000
_cell.length_b   1.000
_cell.length_c   1.000
_cell.angle_alpha   90.00
_cell.angle_beta   90.00
_cell.angle_gamma   90.00
#
_symmetry.space_group_name_H-M   'P 1'
#
loop_
_entity.id
_entity.type
_entity.pdbx_description
1 polymer ?
#
loop_
_entity_poly.entity_id
_entity_poly.type
_entity_poly.pdbx_seq_one_letter_code
_entity_poly.pdbx_strand_id
1 'polypeptide(L)'
;LSKGLVVELGSQTVTLSEDIPQGHKFALTDIKTDEPVIKYGSQIGLAKEDITTGSWIHTHNIRTGLGDLLTYTYEPVHPEVKKTEERFFDGYRRSNGKVGVRNEIWIVPTVGCVNNVATAIERQAQVYKKGTVEEIVAFPHPYGCSQMGDDQEHTRQILADLINHPNAGGVLVLGLGCENSNIEELKKYIGEYDEKRVRFLVAQECEDEISDALDVIADLADYVGSFKREPISCSELVIGMKCG
;
A
#
# COMPACT_ATOMS: atom_id res chain seq x y z
N LEU A 1 28.45 17.59 -11.92
CA LEU A 1 29.74 17.15 -12.44
C LEU A 1 30.02 17.94 -13.69
N SER A 2 31.30 18.38 -13.90
CA SER A 2 31.66 19.24 -15.03
C SER A 2 32.11 18.43 -16.24
N LYS A 3 31.90 18.97 -17.42
CA LYS A 3 32.41 18.44 -18.68
C LYS A 3 33.91 18.16 -18.57
N GLY A 4 34.36 17.04 -19.15
CA GLY A 4 35.73 16.60 -19.13
C GLY A 4 36.19 15.92 -17.84
N LEU A 5 35.33 15.85 -16.81
CA LEU A 5 35.63 15.09 -15.62
C LEU A 5 35.67 13.59 -15.95
N VAL A 6 36.73 12.94 -15.47
CA VAL A 6 36.89 11.48 -15.56
C VAL A 6 36.27 10.84 -14.33
N VAL A 7 35.30 9.96 -14.53
CA VAL A 7 34.60 9.22 -13.48
C VAL A 7 35.03 7.77 -13.51
N GLU A 8 35.57 7.27 -12.41
CA GLU A 8 35.95 5.86 -12.23
C GLU A 8 34.79 5.07 -11.62
N LEU A 9 34.37 3.97 -12.28
CA LEU A 9 33.27 3.12 -11.91
C LEU A 9 33.73 1.65 -11.84
N GLY A 10 34.43 1.30 -10.77
CA GLY A 10 35.04 0.00 -10.64
C GLY A 10 36.14 -0.22 -11.71
N SER A 11 35.89 -1.13 -12.66
CA SER A 11 36.85 -1.40 -13.78
C SER A 11 36.62 -0.53 -15.02
N GLN A 12 35.59 0.32 -15.01
CA GLN A 12 35.24 1.20 -16.15
C GLN A 12 35.55 2.66 -15.83
N THR A 13 36.03 3.39 -16.84
CA THR A 13 36.30 4.81 -16.73
C THR A 13 35.51 5.54 -17.81
N VAL A 14 34.80 6.61 -17.43
CA VAL A 14 33.96 7.41 -18.32
C VAL A 14 34.37 8.88 -18.23
N THR A 15 34.69 9.51 -19.37
CA THR A 15 34.90 10.96 -19.45
C THR A 15 33.59 11.64 -19.82
N LEU A 16 33.14 12.61 -19.00
CA LEU A 16 31.90 13.33 -19.27
C LEU A 16 32.05 14.24 -20.50
N SER A 17 31.11 14.11 -21.44
CA SER A 17 31.07 14.91 -22.68
C SER A 17 30.43 16.29 -22.48
N GLU A 18 29.71 16.49 -21.39
CA GLU A 18 29.00 17.72 -21.04
C GLU A 18 28.83 17.84 -19.51
N ASP A 19 28.29 18.96 -19.04
CA ASP A 19 27.96 19.14 -17.61
C ASP A 19 26.78 18.28 -17.20
N ILE A 20 26.90 17.55 -16.10
CA ILE A 20 25.85 16.72 -15.54
C ILE A 20 25.30 17.36 -14.27
N PRO A 21 24.03 17.80 -14.24
CA PRO A 21 23.40 18.36 -13.05
C PRO A 21 23.35 17.36 -11.89
N GLN A 22 23.27 17.86 -10.67
CA GLN A 22 23.18 17.03 -9.47
C GLN A 22 21.96 16.10 -9.52
N GLY A 23 22.16 14.82 -9.21
CA GLY A 23 21.11 13.80 -9.21
C GLY A 23 20.71 13.29 -10.60
N HIS A 24 21.37 13.76 -11.67
CA HIS A 24 21.08 13.32 -13.02
C HIS A 24 21.99 12.15 -13.47
N LYS A 25 21.63 11.54 -14.60
CA LYS A 25 22.25 10.35 -15.18
C LYS A 25 23.17 10.75 -16.34
N PHE A 26 24.22 9.96 -16.57
CA PHE A 26 25.03 10.02 -17.79
C PHE A 26 25.16 8.61 -18.39
N ALA A 27 25.43 8.55 -19.69
CA ALA A 27 25.60 7.31 -20.42
C ALA A 27 26.95 6.64 -20.09
N LEU A 28 26.93 5.36 -19.78
CA LEU A 28 28.13 4.54 -19.53
C LEU A 28 28.68 3.92 -20.82
N THR A 29 27.85 3.80 -21.85
CA THR A 29 28.17 3.28 -23.18
C THR A 29 27.41 4.10 -24.21
N ASP A 30 27.82 3.99 -25.47
CA ASP A 30 27.05 4.54 -26.59
C ASP A 30 25.70 3.80 -26.69
N ILE A 31 24.63 4.56 -26.98
CA ILE A 31 23.28 4.04 -27.13
C ILE A 31 22.74 4.59 -28.45
N LYS A 32 22.26 3.73 -29.33
CA LYS A 32 21.71 4.13 -30.63
C LYS A 32 20.27 4.59 -30.50
N THR A 33 19.84 5.38 -31.47
CA THR A 33 18.42 5.78 -31.62
C THR A 33 17.53 4.55 -31.54
N ASP A 34 16.42 4.66 -30.80
CA ASP A 34 15.43 3.59 -30.51
C ASP A 34 15.95 2.40 -29.67
N GLU A 35 17.21 2.40 -29.26
CA GLU A 35 17.71 1.39 -28.33
C GLU A 35 17.20 1.65 -26.89
N PRO A 36 17.03 0.57 -26.10
CA PRO A 36 16.62 0.70 -24.70
C PRO A 36 17.73 1.32 -23.84
N VAL A 37 17.36 2.32 -23.06
CA VAL A 37 18.21 2.89 -22.01
C VAL A 37 17.98 2.07 -20.74
N ILE A 38 19.03 1.40 -20.26
CA ILE A 38 18.97 0.50 -19.11
C ILE A 38 19.50 1.18 -17.86
N LYS A 39 18.78 1.07 -16.74
CA LYS A 39 19.22 1.46 -15.40
C LYS A 39 18.81 0.39 -14.38
N TYR A 40 19.75 -0.02 -13.54
CA TYR A 40 19.51 -1.08 -12.54
C TYR A 40 18.99 -2.38 -13.14
N GLY A 41 19.44 -2.73 -14.36
CA GLY A 41 19.01 -3.94 -15.06
C GLY A 41 17.63 -3.85 -15.73
N SER A 42 16.97 -2.70 -15.69
CA SER A 42 15.64 -2.49 -16.28
C SER A 42 15.64 -1.34 -17.27
N GLN A 43 14.80 -1.45 -18.32
CA GLN A 43 14.59 -0.39 -19.28
C GLN A 43 13.87 0.79 -18.63
N ILE A 44 14.45 2.00 -18.75
CA ILE A 44 13.87 3.25 -18.26
C ILE A 44 13.34 4.16 -19.38
N GLY A 45 13.55 3.78 -20.62
CA GLY A 45 13.10 4.50 -21.80
C GLY A 45 13.81 4.02 -23.06
N LEU A 46 13.52 4.69 -24.18
CA LEU A 46 14.19 4.49 -25.47
C LEU A 46 14.94 5.78 -25.86
N ALA A 47 16.10 5.64 -26.44
CA ALA A 47 16.86 6.78 -26.96
C ALA A 47 16.09 7.45 -28.13
N LYS A 48 15.99 8.79 -28.11
CA LYS A 48 15.39 9.57 -29.22
C LYS A 48 16.39 9.82 -30.34
N GLU A 49 17.67 9.78 -30.02
CA GLU A 49 18.79 10.04 -30.87
C GLU A 49 20.01 9.23 -30.40
N ASP A 50 21.09 9.20 -31.16
CA ASP A 50 22.33 8.56 -30.74
C ASP A 50 22.90 9.29 -29.52
N ILE A 51 23.09 8.59 -28.43
CA ILE A 51 23.64 9.11 -27.16
C ILE A 51 25.07 8.56 -27.02
N THR A 52 26.04 9.44 -26.91
CA THR A 52 27.44 9.03 -26.73
C THR A 52 27.77 8.82 -25.26
N THR A 53 28.75 7.98 -24.99
CA THR A 53 29.29 7.75 -23.65
C THR A 53 29.69 9.08 -22.98
N GLY A 54 29.29 9.25 -21.72
CA GLY A 54 29.53 10.47 -20.95
C GLY A 54 28.48 11.57 -21.13
N SER A 55 27.50 11.42 -22.03
CA SER A 55 26.45 12.40 -22.26
C SER A 55 25.39 12.35 -21.17
N TRP A 56 24.79 13.51 -20.85
CA TRP A 56 23.68 13.64 -19.94
C TRP A 56 22.41 12.96 -20.49
N ILE A 57 21.79 12.11 -19.69
CA ILE A 57 20.56 11.41 -20.05
C ILE A 57 19.36 12.06 -19.32
N HIS A 58 18.44 12.63 -20.11
CA HIS A 58 17.20 13.21 -19.62
C HIS A 58 16.11 13.21 -20.70
N THR A 59 14.97 13.86 -20.45
CA THR A 59 13.81 13.92 -21.36
C THR A 59 14.11 14.52 -22.75
N HIS A 60 15.20 15.23 -22.91
CA HIS A 60 15.62 15.76 -24.22
C HIS A 60 16.05 14.63 -25.17
N ASN A 61 16.75 13.62 -24.69
CA ASN A 61 17.31 12.52 -25.49
C ASN A 61 16.74 11.15 -25.20
N ILE A 62 15.81 10.99 -24.22
CA ILE A 62 15.06 9.76 -24.01
C ILE A 62 13.53 10.01 -24.05
N ARG A 63 12.80 9.01 -24.51
CA ARG A 63 11.32 8.96 -24.48
C ARG A 63 10.87 7.77 -23.68
N THR A 64 9.61 7.79 -23.24
CA THR A 64 9.03 6.62 -22.59
C THR A 64 9.11 5.39 -23.47
N GLY A 65 9.46 4.26 -22.89
CA GLY A 65 9.39 2.95 -23.53
C GLY A 65 8.08 2.21 -23.23
N LEU A 66 7.13 2.87 -22.53
CA LEU A 66 5.81 2.29 -22.30
C LEU A 66 5.06 2.26 -23.63
N GLY A 67 4.73 1.06 -24.08
CA GLY A 67 3.85 0.82 -25.19
C GLY A 67 2.38 1.05 -24.80
N ASP A 68 1.49 0.78 -25.73
CA ASP A 68 0.06 0.75 -25.44
C ASP A 68 -0.22 -0.32 -24.39
N LEU A 69 -1.23 -0.10 -23.53
CA LEU A 69 -1.64 -1.07 -22.50
C LEU A 69 -1.87 -2.48 -23.06
N LEU A 70 -2.27 -2.56 -24.33
CA LEU A 70 -2.51 -3.81 -25.04
C LEU A 70 -1.22 -4.57 -25.43
N THR A 71 -0.05 -3.92 -25.38
CA THR A 71 1.25 -4.55 -25.72
C THR A 71 2.06 -4.95 -24.50
N TYR A 72 1.58 -4.64 -23.29
CA TYR A 72 2.23 -5.03 -22.04
C TYR A 72 2.04 -6.52 -21.80
N THR A 73 3.16 -7.24 -21.70
CA THR A 73 3.18 -8.67 -21.34
C THR A 73 3.96 -8.80 -20.02
N TYR A 74 3.36 -9.48 -19.06
CA TYR A 74 4.06 -9.81 -17.81
C TYR A 74 5.07 -10.95 -18.10
N GLU A 75 6.33 -10.65 -18.03
CA GLU A 75 7.43 -11.61 -18.13
C GLU A 75 8.07 -11.79 -16.75
N PRO A 76 7.63 -12.81 -15.98
CA PRO A 76 8.14 -13.03 -14.64
C PRO A 76 9.61 -13.45 -14.68
N VAL A 77 10.46 -12.75 -13.93
CA VAL A 77 11.84 -13.16 -13.69
C VAL A 77 11.88 -13.93 -12.37
N HIS A 78 12.24 -15.21 -12.45
CA HIS A 78 12.40 -16.09 -11.30
C HIS A 78 13.90 -16.26 -10.97
N PRO A 79 14.50 -15.38 -10.16
CA PRO A 79 15.89 -15.57 -9.76
C PRO A 79 16.03 -16.83 -8.90
N GLU A 80 17.14 -17.52 -9.03
CA GLU A 80 17.47 -18.60 -8.11
C GLU A 80 17.64 -18.03 -6.70
N VAL A 81 16.71 -18.36 -5.82
CA VAL A 81 16.77 -17.97 -4.42
C VAL A 81 17.57 -19.04 -3.66
N LYS A 82 18.69 -18.65 -3.09
CA LYS A 82 19.45 -19.54 -2.18
C LYS A 82 18.58 -19.85 -0.97
N LYS A 83 18.46 -21.14 -0.63
CA LYS A 83 17.81 -21.55 0.62
C LYS A 83 18.56 -20.92 1.78
N THR A 84 17.84 -20.13 2.57
CA THR A 84 18.32 -19.54 3.83
C THR A 84 17.82 -20.39 4.99
N GLU A 85 18.45 -20.25 6.14
CA GLU A 85 17.91 -20.79 7.39
C GLU A 85 16.55 -20.19 7.69
N GLU A 86 15.66 -21.00 8.24
CA GLU A 86 14.34 -20.55 8.65
C GLU A 86 14.47 -19.48 9.73
N ARG A 87 13.77 -18.36 9.55
CA ARG A 87 13.74 -17.23 10.49
C ARG A 87 12.32 -17.03 10.98
N PHE A 88 12.21 -16.54 12.20
CA PHE A 88 10.94 -16.29 12.87
C PHE A 88 10.85 -14.82 13.28
N PHE A 89 9.61 -14.34 13.38
CA PHE A 89 9.28 -13.06 13.98
C PHE A 89 8.10 -13.23 14.95
N ASP A 90 7.97 -12.34 15.90
CA ASP A 90 6.85 -12.34 16.84
C ASP A 90 5.67 -11.60 16.23
N GLY A 91 4.64 -12.35 15.84
CA GLY A 91 3.44 -11.84 15.16
C GLY A 91 2.15 -12.31 15.81
N TYR A 92 1.04 -11.89 15.23
CA TYR A 92 -0.32 -12.25 15.67
C TYR A 92 -0.99 -13.14 14.62
N ARG A 93 -1.32 -14.37 15.00
CA ARG A 93 -2.10 -15.27 14.13
C ARG A 93 -3.59 -14.97 14.28
N ARG A 94 -4.26 -14.76 13.17
CA ARG A 94 -5.71 -14.49 13.14
C ARG A 94 -6.50 -15.79 12.97
N SER A 95 -7.80 -15.74 13.29
CA SER A 95 -8.71 -16.91 13.19
C SER A 95 -8.78 -17.49 11.77
N ASN A 96 -8.56 -16.68 10.74
CA ASN A 96 -8.50 -17.11 9.33
C ASN A 96 -7.12 -17.60 8.88
N GLY A 97 -6.17 -17.78 9.79
CA GLY A 97 -4.81 -18.24 9.53
C GLY A 97 -3.84 -17.16 9.02
N LYS A 98 -4.31 -15.96 8.65
CA LYS A 98 -3.43 -14.85 8.26
C LYS A 98 -2.62 -14.34 9.44
N VAL A 99 -1.51 -13.67 9.14
CA VAL A 99 -0.55 -13.21 10.15
C VAL A 99 -0.39 -11.70 10.09
N GLY A 100 -0.55 -11.06 11.24
CA GLY A 100 -0.31 -9.63 11.43
C GLY A 100 0.99 -9.38 12.19
N VAL A 101 1.69 -8.31 11.84
CA VAL A 101 2.84 -7.79 12.59
C VAL A 101 2.42 -6.75 13.63
N ARG A 102 1.17 -6.26 13.53
CA ARG A 102 0.52 -5.31 14.43
C ARG A 102 -0.80 -5.85 14.95
N ASN A 103 -1.30 -5.25 16.03
CA ASN A 103 -2.57 -5.59 16.66
C ASN A 103 -3.37 -4.30 16.93
N GLU A 104 -3.94 -3.77 15.87
CA GLU A 104 -4.63 -2.47 15.88
C GLU A 104 -6.14 -2.65 15.77
N ILE A 105 -6.89 -1.63 16.17
CA ILE A 105 -8.32 -1.49 15.89
C ILE A 105 -8.46 -0.43 14.80
N TRP A 106 -9.12 -0.79 13.71
CA TRP A 106 -9.30 0.11 12.57
C TRP A 106 -10.75 0.56 12.45
N ILE A 107 -10.94 1.85 12.18
CA ILE A 107 -12.24 2.45 11.87
C ILE A 107 -12.22 2.75 10.37
N VAL A 108 -13.05 2.02 9.62
CA VAL A 108 -13.10 2.10 8.15
C VAL A 108 -14.42 2.73 7.72
N PRO A 109 -14.44 4.02 7.32
CA PRO A 109 -15.62 4.63 6.75
C PRO A 109 -15.97 4.03 5.38
N THR A 110 -17.25 3.84 5.09
CA THR A 110 -17.71 3.40 3.76
C THR A 110 -17.76 4.54 2.76
N VAL A 111 -17.84 5.78 3.25
CA VAL A 111 -18.03 7.00 2.46
C VAL A 111 -17.37 8.19 3.14
N GLY A 112 -16.85 9.13 2.34
CA GLY A 112 -16.18 10.33 2.86
C GLY A 112 -17.05 11.21 3.78
N CYS A 113 -18.37 11.12 3.68
CA CYS A 113 -19.31 11.89 4.51
C CYS A 113 -19.17 11.63 6.02
N VAL A 114 -18.76 10.42 6.41
CA VAL A 114 -18.58 10.05 7.83
C VAL A 114 -17.14 10.17 8.31
N ASN A 115 -16.23 10.72 7.52
CA ASN A 115 -14.82 10.86 7.90
C ASN A 115 -14.61 11.64 9.20
N ASN A 116 -15.37 12.74 9.40
CA ASN A 116 -15.24 13.54 10.61
C ASN A 116 -15.73 12.79 11.85
N VAL A 117 -16.78 11.97 11.70
CA VAL A 117 -17.29 11.10 12.75
C VAL A 117 -16.24 10.03 13.07
N ALA A 118 -15.67 9.36 12.06
CA ALA A 118 -14.61 8.38 12.24
C ALA A 118 -13.39 8.96 12.98
N THR A 119 -12.96 10.17 12.60
CA THR A 119 -11.85 10.86 13.27
C THR A 119 -12.20 11.30 14.71
N ALA A 120 -13.46 11.67 14.97
CA ALA A 120 -13.91 12.00 16.32
C ALA A 120 -13.92 10.75 17.22
N ILE A 121 -14.40 9.60 16.69
CA ILE A 121 -14.36 8.31 17.37
C ILE A 121 -12.90 7.91 17.65
N GLU A 122 -12.00 7.96 16.66
CA GLU A 122 -10.58 7.65 16.84
C GLU A 122 -9.98 8.40 18.02
N ARG A 123 -10.19 9.72 18.09
CA ARG A 123 -9.65 10.57 19.16
C ARG A 123 -10.18 10.20 20.53
N GLN A 124 -11.48 9.95 20.66
CA GLN A 124 -12.12 9.62 21.93
C GLN A 124 -11.83 8.17 22.34
N ALA A 125 -11.69 7.27 21.37
CA ALA A 125 -11.46 5.84 21.60
C ALA A 125 -10.08 5.51 22.18
N GLN A 126 -9.11 6.43 22.16
CA GLN A 126 -7.76 6.17 22.68
C GLN A 126 -7.73 5.70 24.15
N VAL A 127 -8.74 6.05 24.94
CA VAL A 127 -8.87 5.63 26.34
C VAL A 127 -9.17 4.12 26.48
N TYR A 128 -9.65 3.47 25.43
CA TYR A 128 -9.96 2.04 25.43
C TYR A 128 -8.76 1.16 25.06
N LYS A 129 -7.61 1.74 24.72
CA LYS A 129 -6.39 0.95 24.44
C LYS A 129 -6.01 0.18 25.69
N LYS A 130 -6.02 -1.15 25.59
CA LYS A 130 -5.69 -2.09 26.68
C LYS A 130 -5.06 -3.37 26.16
N GLY A 131 -4.41 -4.11 27.06
CA GLY A 131 -3.77 -5.38 26.69
C GLY A 131 -2.72 -5.20 25.61
N THR A 132 -2.88 -5.90 24.51
CA THR A 132 -1.99 -5.84 23.35
C THR A 132 -2.49 -4.95 22.20
N VAL A 133 -3.52 -4.13 22.43
CA VAL A 133 -3.97 -3.13 21.45
C VAL A 133 -2.90 -2.06 21.28
N GLU A 134 -2.30 -1.99 20.09
CA GLU A 134 -1.20 -1.07 19.79
C GLU A 134 -1.71 0.32 19.44
N GLU A 135 -2.69 0.39 18.53
CA GLU A 135 -3.31 1.66 18.10
C GLU A 135 -4.80 1.48 17.78
N ILE A 136 -5.54 2.59 17.83
CA ILE A 136 -6.90 2.73 17.29
C ILE A 136 -6.84 3.82 16.24
N VAL A 137 -7.11 3.49 14.96
CA VAL A 137 -6.83 4.36 13.80
C VAL A 137 -8.02 4.41 12.88
N ALA A 138 -8.42 5.61 12.44
CA ALA A 138 -9.39 5.81 11.37
C ALA A 138 -8.69 5.94 10.00
N PHE A 139 -9.36 5.45 8.96
CA PHE A 139 -8.89 5.53 7.57
C PHE A 139 -9.80 6.43 6.73
N PRO A 140 -9.81 7.76 6.94
CA PRO A 140 -10.62 8.67 6.16
C PRO A 140 -10.19 8.67 4.69
N HIS A 141 -11.17 8.77 3.79
CA HIS A 141 -10.92 8.82 2.35
C HIS A 141 -11.89 9.77 1.65
N PRO A 142 -11.54 10.38 0.48
CA PRO A 142 -12.37 11.39 -0.18
C PRO A 142 -13.50 10.79 -1.04
N TYR A 143 -13.61 9.46 -1.12
CA TYR A 143 -14.52 8.80 -2.04
C TYR A 143 -15.95 8.73 -1.50
N GLY A 144 -16.92 8.73 -2.40
CA GLY A 144 -18.34 8.77 -2.03
C GLY A 144 -19.29 8.41 -3.16
N CYS A 145 -20.55 8.84 -3.04
CA CYS A 145 -21.65 8.49 -3.95
C CYS A 145 -21.47 9.00 -5.39
N SER A 146 -20.52 9.88 -5.65
CA SER A 146 -20.22 10.39 -6.99
C SER A 146 -19.37 9.43 -7.84
N GLN A 147 -18.78 8.40 -7.23
CA GLN A 147 -18.07 7.37 -7.98
C GLN A 147 -19.03 6.49 -8.76
N MET A 148 -18.61 6.08 -9.95
CA MET A 148 -19.38 5.22 -10.85
C MET A 148 -18.47 4.17 -11.50
N GLY A 149 -19.08 3.04 -11.91
CA GLY A 149 -18.39 2.00 -12.66
C GLY A 149 -17.18 1.43 -11.90
N ASP A 150 -16.08 1.26 -12.62
CA ASP A 150 -14.88 0.59 -12.13
C ASP A 150 -14.24 1.33 -10.94
N ASP A 151 -14.32 2.66 -10.88
CA ASP A 151 -13.78 3.43 -9.75
C ASP A 151 -14.49 3.09 -8.44
N GLN A 152 -15.80 2.89 -8.48
CA GLN A 152 -16.58 2.49 -7.31
C GLN A 152 -16.26 1.04 -6.90
N GLU A 153 -16.14 0.14 -7.89
CA GLU A 153 -15.79 -1.26 -7.67
C GLU A 153 -14.39 -1.38 -7.01
N HIS A 154 -13.41 -0.64 -7.52
CA HIS A 154 -12.07 -0.61 -6.94
C HIS A 154 -12.08 -0.07 -5.51
N THR A 155 -12.88 0.96 -5.23
CA THR A 155 -13.01 1.49 -3.86
C THR A 155 -13.58 0.45 -2.92
N ARG A 156 -14.64 -0.28 -3.30
CA ARG A 156 -15.22 -1.37 -2.51
C ARG A 156 -14.19 -2.45 -2.22
N GLN A 157 -13.42 -2.85 -3.25
CA GLN A 157 -12.40 -3.87 -3.09
C GLN A 157 -11.29 -3.41 -2.13
N ILE A 158 -10.80 -2.18 -2.27
CA ILE A 158 -9.77 -1.62 -1.37
C ILE A 158 -10.27 -1.54 0.08
N LEU A 159 -11.52 -1.10 0.30
CA LEU A 159 -12.10 -1.07 1.64
C LEU A 159 -12.23 -2.47 2.23
N ALA A 160 -12.67 -3.45 1.43
CA ALA A 160 -12.75 -4.84 1.87
C ALA A 160 -11.37 -5.42 2.20
N ASP A 161 -10.34 -5.09 1.42
CA ASP A 161 -8.96 -5.52 1.69
C ASP A 161 -8.41 -4.89 2.97
N LEU A 162 -8.72 -3.61 3.25
CA LEU A 162 -8.40 -2.97 4.53
C LEU A 162 -9.10 -3.69 5.71
N ILE A 163 -10.40 -3.97 5.59
CA ILE A 163 -11.17 -4.68 6.61
C ILE A 163 -10.59 -6.08 6.87
N ASN A 164 -10.14 -6.75 5.82
CA ASN A 164 -9.55 -8.09 5.90
C ASN A 164 -8.04 -8.10 6.22
N HIS A 165 -7.43 -6.93 6.40
CA HIS A 165 -6.00 -6.84 6.64
C HIS A 165 -5.61 -7.42 8.01
N PRO A 166 -4.58 -8.30 8.09
CA PRO A 166 -4.26 -9.02 9.33
C PRO A 166 -3.67 -8.16 10.45
N ASN A 167 -3.16 -6.94 10.16
CA ASN A 167 -2.71 -6.01 11.19
C ASN A 167 -3.88 -5.43 12.00
N ALA A 168 -5.09 -5.39 11.43
CA ALA A 168 -6.30 -5.07 12.16
C ALA A 168 -6.72 -6.29 12.99
N GLY A 169 -6.48 -6.25 14.29
CA GLY A 169 -7.04 -7.20 15.24
C GLY A 169 -8.55 -7.08 15.37
N GLY A 170 -9.08 -5.86 15.22
CA GLY A 170 -10.49 -5.54 15.18
C GLY A 170 -10.80 -4.42 14.19
N VAL A 171 -12.01 -4.41 13.63
CA VAL A 171 -12.46 -3.40 12.68
C VAL A 171 -13.88 -2.94 12.99
N LEU A 172 -14.07 -1.62 13.08
CA LEU A 172 -15.36 -0.98 13.01
C LEU A 172 -15.56 -0.43 11.60
N VAL A 173 -16.51 -0.96 10.86
CA VAL A 173 -16.95 -0.44 9.56
C VAL A 173 -18.07 0.58 9.83
N LEU A 174 -17.81 1.84 9.49
CA LEU A 174 -18.71 2.95 9.74
C LEU A 174 -19.40 3.40 8.46
N GLY A 175 -20.69 3.09 8.31
CA GLY A 175 -21.56 3.55 7.23
C GLY A 175 -22.30 4.83 7.60
N LEU A 176 -22.72 5.59 6.57
CA LEU A 176 -23.65 6.71 6.75
C LEU A 176 -25.09 6.22 6.80
N GLY A 177 -25.52 5.42 5.81
CA GLY A 177 -26.86 4.86 5.66
C GLY A 177 -27.50 5.12 4.30
N CYS A 178 -27.10 6.17 3.57
CA CYS A 178 -27.66 6.52 2.24
C CYS A 178 -26.65 6.39 1.09
N GLU A 179 -25.45 5.92 1.35
CA GLU A 179 -24.39 5.74 0.36
C GLU A 179 -24.65 4.54 -0.58
N ASN A 180 -24.16 4.65 -1.82
CA ASN A 180 -24.26 3.58 -2.82
C ASN A 180 -23.40 2.35 -2.46
N SER A 181 -22.32 2.56 -1.72
CA SER A 181 -21.44 1.51 -1.21
C SER A 181 -21.74 1.24 0.27
N ASN A 182 -23.05 1.05 0.58
CA ASN A 182 -23.51 0.76 1.94
C ASN A 182 -22.94 -0.56 2.47
N ILE A 183 -23.13 -0.82 3.74
CA ILE A 183 -22.58 -2.00 4.44
C ILE A 183 -23.01 -3.31 3.77
N GLU A 184 -24.26 -3.45 3.31
CA GLU A 184 -24.74 -4.67 2.67
C GLU A 184 -24.04 -4.93 1.31
N GLU A 185 -23.79 -3.87 0.53
CA GLU A 185 -22.99 -3.99 -0.68
C GLU A 185 -21.54 -4.33 -0.37
N LEU A 186 -20.94 -3.69 0.64
CA LEU A 186 -19.55 -3.92 1.01
C LEU A 186 -19.31 -5.33 1.57
N LYS A 187 -20.26 -5.92 2.29
CA LYS A 187 -20.19 -7.31 2.78
C LYS A 187 -19.95 -8.32 1.67
N LYS A 188 -20.45 -8.07 0.45
CA LYS A 188 -20.23 -8.95 -0.71
C LYS A 188 -18.74 -9.05 -1.11
N TYR A 189 -17.98 -7.99 -0.86
CA TYR A 189 -16.52 -7.91 -1.13
C TYR A 189 -15.70 -8.40 0.05
N ILE A 190 -16.16 -8.16 1.28
CA ILE A 190 -15.49 -8.64 2.50
C ILE A 190 -15.46 -10.17 2.54
N GLY A 191 -16.56 -10.82 2.07
CA GLY A 191 -16.72 -12.26 2.13
C GLY A 191 -16.97 -12.76 3.55
N GLU A 192 -16.47 -13.95 3.88
CA GLU A 192 -16.60 -14.51 5.23
C GLU A 192 -15.72 -13.74 6.22
N TYR A 193 -16.28 -13.38 7.36
CA TYR A 193 -15.59 -12.65 8.43
C TYR A 193 -15.99 -13.15 9.83
N ASP A 194 -15.11 -12.90 10.79
CA ASP A 194 -15.37 -13.16 12.20
C ASP A 194 -16.14 -11.97 12.79
N GLU A 195 -17.38 -12.21 13.24
CA GLU A 195 -18.25 -11.17 13.83
C GLU A 195 -17.69 -10.56 15.13
N LYS A 196 -16.78 -11.25 15.81
CA LYS A 196 -16.08 -10.69 16.97
C LYS A 196 -15.02 -9.68 16.55
N ARG A 197 -14.46 -9.85 15.35
CA ARG A 197 -13.39 -9.02 14.80
C ARG A 197 -13.93 -7.85 13.98
N VAL A 198 -14.98 -8.07 13.17
CA VAL A 198 -15.54 -7.06 12.27
C VAL A 198 -16.93 -6.68 12.73
N ARG A 199 -17.10 -5.42 13.10
CA ARG A 199 -18.36 -4.86 13.58
C ARG A 199 -18.82 -3.75 12.61
N PHE A 200 -20.11 -3.58 12.49
CA PHE A 200 -20.71 -2.61 11.59
C PHE A 200 -21.59 -1.64 12.38
N LEU A 201 -21.57 -0.37 11.98
CA LEU A 201 -22.42 0.67 12.53
C LEU A 201 -22.88 1.60 11.41
N VAL A 202 -24.16 1.94 11.40
CA VAL A 202 -24.76 2.89 10.45
C VAL A 202 -25.10 4.17 11.21
N ALA A 203 -24.42 5.28 10.90
CA ALA A 203 -24.54 6.53 11.65
C ALA A 203 -25.98 7.06 11.71
N GLN A 204 -26.74 6.99 10.61
CA GLN A 204 -28.14 7.47 10.56
C GLN A 204 -29.12 6.60 11.34
N GLU A 205 -28.75 5.41 11.80
CA GLU A 205 -29.56 4.52 12.62
C GLU A 205 -29.31 4.69 14.12
N CYS A 206 -28.29 5.50 14.49
CA CYS A 206 -27.91 5.77 15.88
C CYS A 206 -28.60 7.03 16.41
N GLU A 207 -28.87 7.06 17.71
CA GLU A 207 -29.24 8.32 18.40
C GLU A 207 -27.99 9.20 18.64
N ASP A 208 -26.87 8.57 18.98
CA ASP A 208 -25.53 9.19 19.11
C ASP A 208 -24.48 8.23 18.52
N GLU A 209 -24.14 8.45 17.26
CA GLU A 209 -23.24 7.60 16.51
C GLU A 209 -21.82 7.52 17.11
N ILE A 210 -21.41 8.56 17.86
CA ILE A 210 -20.09 8.54 18.52
C ILE A 210 -20.16 7.66 19.77
N SER A 211 -21.17 7.83 20.60
CA SER A 211 -21.37 7.02 21.82
C SER A 211 -21.50 5.52 21.47
N ASP A 212 -22.38 5.21 20.51
CA ASP A 212 -22.61 3.83 20.07
C ASP A 212 -21.33 3.21 19.47
N ALA A 213 -20.56 3.98 18.72
CA ALA A 213 -19.27 3.53 18.17
C ALA A 213 -18.24 3.28 19.27
N LEU A 214 -18.18 4.12 20.31
CA LEU A 214 -17.25 3.94 21.43
C LEU A 214 -17.56 2.66 22.22
N ASP A 215 -18.82 2.29 22.38
CA ASP A 215 -19.21 1.01 22.99
C ASP A 215 -18.73 -0.17 22.15
N VAL A 216 -18.90 -0.10 20.82
CA VAL A 216 -18.37 -1.14 19.92
C VAL A 216 -16.83 -1.20 19.98
N ILE A 217 -16.14 -0.06 20.04
CA ILE A 217 -14.67 -0.03 20.17
C ILE A 217 -14.23 -0.63 21.52
N ALA A 218 -14.96 -0.39 22.61
CA ALA A 218 -14.66 -0.98 23.92
C ALA A 218 -14.71 -2.52 23.86
N ASP A 219 -15.77 -3.08 23.22
CA ASP A 219 -15.91 -4.53 22.99
C ASP A 219 -14.77 -5.07 22.10
N LEU A 220 -14.45 -4.37 21.02
CA LEU A 220 -13.33 -4.73 20.15
C LEU A 220 -12.01 -4.69 20.91
N ALA A 221 -11.80 -3.71 21.80
CA ALA A 221 -10.60 -3.62 22.60
C ALA A 221 -10.44 -4.78 23.59
N ASP A 222 -11.53 -5.31 24.14
CA ASP A 222 -11.51 -6.53 24.95
C ASP A 222 -11.09 -7.74 24.12
N TYR A 223 -11.67 -7.90 22.96
CA TYR A 223 -11.34 -9.00 22.04
C TYR A 223 -9.88 -8.91 21.55
N VAL A 224 -9.49 -7.76 20.98
CA VAL A 224 -8.16 -7.51 20.42
C VAL A 224 -7.08 -7.56 21.49
N GLY A 225 -7.33 -7.00 22.68
CA GLY A 225 -6.40 -6.96 23.79
C GLY A 225 -6.06 -8.34 24.36
N SER A 226 -6.86 -9.38 24.04
CA SER A 226 -6.60 -10.76 24.48
C SER A 226 -5.57 -11.51 23.62
N PHE A 227 -5.26 -11.04 22.39
CA PHE A 227 -4.28 -11.68 21.52
C PHE A 227 -2.87 -11.60 22.11
N LYS A 228 -2.06 -12.62 21.81
CA LYS A 228 -0.64 -12.64 22.20
C LYS A 228 0.22 -12.84 20.95
N ARG A 229 1.41 -12.27 20.98
CA ARG A 229 2.43 -12.54 19.97
C ARG A 229 2.93 -13.98 20.13
N GLU A 230 3.16 -14.64 19.00
CA GLU A 230 3.78 -15.96 18.92
C GLU A 230 4.89 -15.96 17.85
N PRO A 231 5.90 -16.84 17.98
CA PRO A 231 6.89 -17.02 16.93
C PRO A 231 6.24 -17.57 15.65
N ILE A 232 6.37 -16.83 14.55
CA ILE A 232 5.80 -17.16 13.24
C ILE A 232 6.93 -17.18 12.20
N SER A 233 6.93 -18.17 11.32
CA SER A 233 7.93 -18.24 10.26
C SER A 233 7.88 -17.01 9.34
N CYS A 234 9.03 -16.46 8.98
CA CYS A 234 9.13 -15.36 8.02
C CYS A 234 8.58 -15.75 6.63
N SER A 235 8.39 -17.04 6.34
CA SER A 235 7.75 -17.50 5.11
C SER A 235 6.25 -17.13 5.02
N GLU A 236 5.62 -16.82 6.15
CA GLU A 236 4.22 -16.38 6.21
C GLU A 236 4.09 -14.84 6.14
N LEU A 237 5.21 -14.11 6.13
CA LEU A 237 5.20 -12.65 6.09
C LEU A 237 4.88 -12.15 4.66
N VAL A 238 3.88 -11.30 4.54
CA VAL A 238 3.52 -10.62 3.30
C VAL A 238 4.02 -9.18 3.36
N ILE A 239 4.86 -8.81 2.39
CA ILE A 239 5.44 -7.47 2.30
C ILE A 239 4.89 -6.77 1.06
N GLY A 240 4.18 -5.67 1.29
CA GLY A 240 3.78 -4.76 0.22
C GLY A 240 4.92 -3.82 -0.15
N MET A 241 5.21 -3.69 -1.44
CA MET A 241 6.24 -2.78 -1.93
C MET A 241 5.63 -1.75 -2.87
N LYS A 242 6.09 -0.52 -2.78
CA LYS A 242 5.67 0.59 -3.65
C LYS A 242 6.90 1.31 -4.18
N CYS A 243 6.99 1.45 -5.51
CA CYS A 243 7.94 2.32 -6.17
C CYS A 243 7.26 3.65 -6.52
N GLY A 244 7.88 4.76 -6.17
CA GLY A 244 7.38 6.11 -6.42
C GLY A 244 8.09 6.81 -7.56
#